data_4e49732ba0a22d4a4dd07faae5b00778
#
_entry.id   4e49732ba0a22d4a4dd07faae5b00778
#
_cell.length_a   1.000
_cell.length_b   1.000
_cell.length_c   1.000
_cell.angle_alpha   90.00
_cell.angle_beta   90.00
_cell.angle_gamma   90.00
#
_symmetry.space_group_name_H-M   'P 1'
#
loop_
_entity.id
_entity.type
_entity.pdbx_description
1 polymer ?
#
loop_
_entity_poly.entity_id
_entity_poly.type
_entity_poly.pdbx_seq_one_letter_code
_entity_poly.pdbx_strand_id
1 'polypeptide(L)'
;MPGLSALPTSFVERKLLRWLFLFYCLFILYGSFIPFRFSHDPEFVRSQFVRFFTPPYDHGARRFSLPDVVSNILLFVPFGFLWVGGEFSLRMQNRFWRVAFAGGVLGLLSGLMVESGQMFSPGRIASILDALCNGIGSATGAAAGFFLFRAFRGSFGLMLLQLLRKRPSIVLLALLLLASVADAYYPFDVTLDVSAVWHNIKNIRLIPFVGGLRRFWLDLFVEKILLFAAIGYLALQNLPQGTVPTPRLAWASCSVIAMLIEVGKLFFVGRVPNLDNVVLSSLGALVGVLLIPPLAAIPFARKHARRILVILILCIIAYVELSPFDWIRSADQIPFRIATIEWLPFSSYYGAEPQAALFDLAKKLFLLGPLGFLIAAGTRDGSPRK
;
A
#
# COMPACT_ATOMS: atom_id res chain seq x y z
N MET A 1 19.59 28.90 8.57
CA MET A 1 18.29 29.26 9.15
C MET A 1 18.33 29.01 10.66
N PRO A 2 18.51 30.05 11.47
CA PRO A 2 18.49 29.96 12.94
C PRO A 2 17.08 30.26 13.41
N GLY A 3 16.22 29.28 13.51
CA GLY A 3 14.84 29.48 13.98
C GLY A 3 14.01 28.22 14.17
N LEU A 4 14.45 27.10 13.58
CA LEU A 4 13.75 25.81 13.69
C LEU A 4 14.36 24.87 14.75
N SER A 5 15.42 25.30 15.44
CA SER A 5 16.10 24.48 16.46
C SER A 5 15.52 24.62 17.87
N ALA A 6 14.48 25.40 18.05
CA ALA A 6 13.97 25.73 19.40
C ALA A 6 12.65 25.06 19.80
N LEU A 7 11.97 24.34 18.91
CA LEU A 7 10.81 23.55 19.31
C LEU A 7 11.25 22.11 19.64
N PRO A 8 10.85 21.56 20.80
CA PRO A 8 11.15 20.17 21.10
C PRO A 8 10.58 19.32 19.97
N THR A 9 11.44 18.58 19.26
CA THR A 9 11.14 17.77 18.08
C THR A 9 9.93 16.84 18.29
N SER A 10 9.70 16.40 19.50
CA SER A 10 8.50 15.66 19.93
C SER A 10 7.17 16.44 19.80
N PHE A 11 7.21 17.77 19.80
CA PHE A 11 6.00 18.59 19.64
C PHE A 11 5.53 18.66 18.18
N VAL A 12 6.45 18.87 17.26
CA VAL A 12 6.14 18.90 15.80
C VAL A 12 5.66 17.53 15.33
N GLU A 13 6.29 16.48 15.80
CA GLU A 13 5.94 15.10 15.48
C GLU A 13 4.53 14.74 15.97
N ARG A 14 4.20 15.07 17.22
CA ARG A 14 2.84 14.84 17.77
C ARG A 14 1.77 15.63 17.02
N LYS A 15 2.05 16.88 16.67
CA LYS A 15 1.13 17.68 15.86
C LYS A 15 0.87 17.05 14.49
N LEU A 16 1.91 16.55 13.82
CA LEU A 16 1.77 15.85 12.55
C LEU A 16 0.93 14.57 12.70
N LEU A 17 1.22 13.75 13.71
CA LEU A 17 0.46 12.51 13.96
C LEU A 17 -1.02 12.77 14.29
N ARG A 18 -1.33 13.87 15.01
CA ARG A 18 -2.72 14.30 15.23
C ARG A 18 -3.43 14.70 13.94
N TRP A 19 -2.75 15.43 13.05
CA TRP A 19 -3.31 15.76 11.75
C TRP A 19 -3.52 14.51 10.90
N LEU A 20 -2.56 13.59 10.87
CA LEU A 20 -2.69 12.31 10.18
C LEU A 20 -3.84 11.48 10.76
N PHE A 21 -4.02 11.47 12.08
CA PHE A 21 -5.16 10.82 12.72
C PHE A 21 -6.50 11.43 12.28
N LEU A 22 -6.62 12.76 12.27
CA LEU A 22 -7.83 13.44 11.80
C LEU A 22 -8.13 13.14 10.32
N PHE A 23 -7.11 13.20 9.46
CA PHE A 23 -7.25 12.80 8.06
C PHE A 23 -7.68 11.34 7.92
N TYR A 24 -7.15 10.46 8.76
CA TYR A 24 -7.50 9.05 8.73
C TYR A 24 -8.94 8.82 9.21
N CYS A 25 -9.40 9.55 10.23
CA CYS A 25 -10.82 9.54 10.63
C CYS A 25 -11.74 9.96 9.47
N LEU A 26 -11.40 11.05 8.77
CA LEU A 26 -12.15 11.50 7.61
C LEU A 26 -12.12 10.47 6.48
N PHE A 27 -10.99 9.81 6.25
CA PHE A 27 -10.87 8.73 5.28
C PHE A 27 -11.79 7.55 5.61
N ILE A 28 -11.82 7.10 6.88
CA ILE A 28 -12.73 6.03 7.33
C ILE A 28 -14.18 6.45 7.11
N LEU A 29 -14.58 7.64 7.56
CA LEU A 29 -15.95 8.14 7.40
C LEU A 29 -16.33 8.23 5.92
N TYR A 30 -15.47 8.83 5.11
CA TYR A 30 -15.71 8.94 3.68
C TYR A 30 -15.91 7.57 3.02
N GLY A 31 -14.97 6.63 3.22
CA GLY A 31 -15.02 5.30 2.65
C GLY A 31 -16.21 4.46 3.14
N SER A 32 -16.65 4.69 4.38
CA SER A 32 -17.77 3.98 4.97
C SER A 32 -19.13 4.40 4.40
N PHE A 33 -19.25 5.63 3.92
CA PHE A 33 -20.53 6.18 3.44
C PHE A 33 -20.63 6.36 1.92
N ILE A 34 -19.55 6.10 1.17
CA ILE A 34 -19.65 6.07 -0.30
C ILE A 34 -20.68 5.02 -0.74
N PRO A 35 -21.56 5.33 -1.71
CA PRO A 35 -21.70 6.53 -2.54
C PRO A 35 -22.64 7.60 -1.97
N PHE A 36 -22.80 7.71 -0.66
CA PHE A 36 -23.64 8.69 0.06
C PHE A 36 -25.13 8.63 -0.30
N ARG A 37 -25.60 7.42 -0.57
CA ARG A 37 -27.04 7.16 -0.80
C ARG A 37 -27.65 6.71 0.52
N PHE A 38 -28.59 7.49 1.04
CA PHE A 38 -29.26 7.19 2.30
C PHE A 38 -30.74 6.92 2.05
N SER A 39 -31.25 5.85 2.66
CA SER A 39 -32.67 5.53 2.67
C SER A 39 -33.31 6.03 3.97
N HIS A 40 -34.44 6.66 3.86
CA HIS A 40 -35.28 7.05 5.00
C HIS A 40 -36.51 6.16 5.14
N ASP A 41 -36.58 5.06 4.38
CA ASP A 41 -37.67 4.10 4.48
C ASP A 41 -37.66 3.40 5.85
N PRO A 42 -38.73 3.55 6.66
CA PRO A 42 -38.80 2.99 8.01
C PRO A 42 -38.68 1.47 8.04
N GLU A 43 -39.21 0.76 7.04
CA GLU A 43 -39.15 -0.71 6.96
C GLU A 43 -37.69 -1.16 6.69
N PHE A 44 -37.02 -0.48 5.77
CA PHE A 44 -35.63 -0.74 5.49
C PHE A 44 -34.77 -0.52 6.73
N VAL A 45 -34.87 0.64 7.40
CA VAL A 45 -34.07 0.97 8.60
C VAL A 45 -34.35 -0.03 9.72
N ARG A 46 -35.63 -0.39 9.96
CA ARG A 46 -36.00 -1.40 10.93
C ARG A 46 -35.37 -2.76 10.63
N SER A 47 -35.38 -3.16 9.37
CA SER A 47 -34.74 -4.43 8.94
C SER A 47 -33.23 -4.44 9.21
N GLN A 48 -32.55 -3.33 8.96
CA GLN A 48 -31.12 -3.16 9.26
C GLN A 48 -30.84 -3.18 10.77
N PHE A 49 -31.68 -2.53 11.56
CA PHE A 49 -31.56 -2.52 13.01
C PHE A 49 -31.70 -3.92 13.61
N VAL A 50 -32.66 -4.71 13.14
CA VAL A 50 -32.80 -6.11 13.58
C VAL A 50 -31.57 -6.91 13.18
N ARG A 51 -31.08 -6.76 11.95
CA ARG A 51 -29.86 -7.45 11.46
C ARG A 51 -28.64 -7.11 12.25
N PHE A 52 -28.46 -5.86 12.68
CA PHE A 52 -27.31 -5.41 13.45
C PHE A 52 -27.08 -6.23 14.73
N PHE A 53 -28.15 -6.62 15.43
CA PHE A 53 -28.09 -7.41 16.65
C PHE A 53 -28.21 -8.92 16.42
N THR A 54 -28.56 -9.35 15.18
CA THR A 54 -28.72 -10.76 14.89
C THR A 54 -27.36 -11.40 14.61
N PRO A 55 -26.96 -12.43 15.36
CA PRO A 55 -25.71 -13.14 15.09
C PRO A 55 -25.67 -13.69 13.67
N PRO A 56 -24.52 -13.66 12.97
CA PRO A 56 -24.40 -14.13 11.60
C PRO A 56 -24.65 -15.63 11.42
N TYR A 57 -24.89 -16.37 12.51
CA TYR A 57 -25.10 -17.82 12.53
C TYR A 57 -26.53 -18.26 12.22
N ASP A 58 -27.50 -17.34 12.31
CA ASP A 58 -28.94 -17.72 12.29
C ASP A 58 -29.58 -17.76 10.90
N HIS A 59 -28.85 -17.36 9.85
CA HIS A 59 -29.39 -17.34 8.48
C HIS A 59 -28.67 -18.35 7.56
N GLY A 60 -28.63 -19.57 7.93
CA GLY A 60 -28.45 -20.83 7.14
C GLY A 60 -27.45 -20.90 5.98
N ALA A 61 -26.83 -19.82 5.55
CA ALA A 61 -25.96 -19.79 4.37
C ALA A 61 -24.80 -18.78 4.40
N ARG A 62 -24.67 -17.93 5.40
CA ARG A 62 -23.54 -16.96 5.44
C ARG A 62 -22.48 -17.44 6.40
N ARG A 63 -21.50 -18.15 5.84
CA ARG A 63 -20.24 -18.42 6.48
C ARG A 63 -19.60 -17.07 6.87
N PHE A 64 -19.04 -17.02 8.06
CA PHE A 64 -18.15 -15.98 8.53
C PHE A 64 -17.20 -15.61 7.38
N SER A 65 -17.31 -14.39 6.85
CA SER A 65 -16.38 -13.93 5.83
C SER A 65 -15.09 -13.52 6.53
N LEU A 66 -14.13 -14.43 6.58
CA LEU A 66 -12.80 -14.13 7.14
C LEU A 66 -12.16 -12.88 6.51
N PRO A 67 -12.27 -12.63 5.20
CA PRO A 67 -11.81 -11.39 4.59
C PRO A 67 -12.44 -10.13 5.19
N ASP A 68 -13.74 -10.13 5.50
CA ASP A 68 -14.41 -8.96 6.09
C ASP A 68 -13.89 -8.67 7.49
N VAL A 69 -13.74 -9.72 8.32
CA VAL A 69 -13.15 -9.59 9.66
C VAL A 69 -11.74 -9.02 9.60
N VAL A 70 -10.90 -9.59 8.72
CA VAL A 70 -9.51 -9.14 8.56
C VAL A 70 -9.46 -7.70 8.05
N SER A 71 -10.30 -7.35 7.08
CA SER A 71 -10.37 -6.00 6.51
C SER A 71 -10.75 -4.96 7.57
N ASN A 72 -11.76 -5.23 8.39
CA ASN A 72 -12.19 -4.34 9.47
C ASN A 72 -11.10 -4.17 10.53
N ILE A 73 -10.44 -5.26 10.95
CA ILE A 73 -9.31 -5.20 11.86
C ILE A 73 -8.18 -4.34 11.26
N LEU A 74 -7.75 -4.65 10.03
CA LEU A 74 -6.64 -3.96 9.38
C LEU A 74 -6.93 -2.46 9.14
N LEU A 75 -8.18 -2.12 8.83
CA LEU A 75 -8.60 -0.72 8.66
C LEU A 75 -8.44 0.08 9.94
N PHE A 76 -8.64 -0.51 11.11
CA PHE A 76 -8.54 0.19 12.38
C PHE A 76 -7.18 0.08 13.09
N VAL A 77 -6.23 -0.73 12.59
CA VAL A 77 -4.86 -0.74 13.11
C VAL A 77 -4.18 0.64 12.96
N PRO A 78 -4.16 1.32 11.79
CA PRO A 78 -3.60 2.66 11.69
C PRO A 78 -4.33 3.69 12.55
N PHE A 79 -5.64 3.54 12.75
CA PHE A 79 -6.42 4.41 13.61
C PHE A 79 -5.90 4.42 15.05
N GLY A 80 -5.76 3.25 15.69
CA GLY A 80 -5.22 3.13 17.03
C GLY A 80 -3.76 3.56 17.13
N PHE A 81 -2.95 3.23 16.12
CA PHE A 81 -1.54 3.61 16.04
C PHE A 81 -1.34 5.12 16.01
N LEU A 82 -2.06 5.81 15.12
CA LEU A 82 -1.98 7.27 14.96
C LEU A 82 -2.51 8.01 16.18
N TRP A 83 -3.59 7.51 16.79
CA TRP A 83 -4.11 8.06 18.03
C TRP A 83 -3.06 8.05 19.15
N VAL A 84 -2.42 6.91 19.39
CA VAL A 84 -1.35 6.79 20.39
C VAL A 84 -0.18 7.71 20.04
N GLY A 85 0.22 7.78 18.77
CA GLY A 85 1.32 8.65 18.34
C GLY A 85 1.06 10.13 18.60
N GLY A 86 -0.18 10.58 18.43
CA GLY A 86 -0.59 11.95 18.72
C GLY A 86 -0.66 12.28 20.21
N GLU A 87 -0.98 11.28 21.06
CA GLU A 87 -1.19 11.46 22.51
C GLU A 87 -0.04 10.91 23.37
N PHE A 88 0.92 10.20 22.78
CA PHE A 88 2.01 9.56 23.52
C PHE A 88 2.80 10.56 24.36
N SER A 89 2.90 10.30 25.65
CA SER A 89 3.71 11.06 26.59
C SER A 89 4.55 10.13 27.46
N LEU A 90 5.65 10.66 28.01
CA LEU A 90 6.52 9.88 28.90
C LEU A 90 5.76 9.35 30.15
N ARG A 91 4.66 10.00 30.53
CA ARG A 91 3.79 9.55 31.64
C ARG A 91 3.00 8.27 31.30
N MET A 92 2.86 7.93 30.02
CA MET A 92 2.13 6.74 29.56
C MET A 92 3.02 5.49 29.47
N GLN A 93 4.35 5.60 29.61
CA GLN A 93 5.31 4.52 29.38
C GLN A 93 5.07 3.23 30.18
N ASN A 94 4.43 3.33 31.33
CA ASN A 94 4.15 2.19 32.21
C ASN A 94 2.66 1.80 32.24
N ARG A 95 1.86 2.27 31.28
CA ARG A 95 0.40 2.09 31.27
C ARG A 95 -0.10 1.34 30.05
N PHE A 96 0.64 0.34 29.59
CA PHE A 96 0.33 -0.43 28.37
C PHE A 96 -1.13 -0.85 28.27
N TRP A 97 -1.66 -1.55 29.26
CA TRP A 97 -3.04 -2.05 29.26
C TRP A 97 -4.08 -0.93 29.16
N ARG A 98 -3.81 0.21 29.82
CA ARG A 98 -4.72 1.37 29.73
C ARG A 98 -4.73 1.97 28.33
N VAL A 99 -3.57 2.02 27.67
CA VAL A 99 -3.44 2.55 26.30
C VAL A 99 -4.11 1.63 25.31
N ALA A 100 -3.85 0.33 25.38
CA ALA A 100 -4.45 -0.67 24.50
C ALA A 100 -5.99 -0.72 24.70
N PHE A 101 -6.46 -0.72 25.94
CA PHE A 101 -7.89 -0.70 26.25
C PHE A 101 -8.57 0.59 25.76
N ALA A 102 -7.99 1.77 26.04
CA ALA A 102 -8.55 3.03 25.59
C ALA A 102 -8.58 3.13 24.06
N GLY A 103 -7.53 2.64 23.37
CA GLY A 103 -7.51 2.52 21.91
C GLY A 103 -8.63 1.60 21.40
N GLY A 104 -8.81 0.46 22.06
CA GLY A 104 -9.88 -0.48 21.72
C GLY A 104 -11.29 0.11 21.91
N VAL A 105 -11.52 0.77 23.03
CA VAL A 105 -12.79 1.47 23.29
C VAL A 105 -13.04 2.57 22.28
N LEU A 106 -12.03 3.38 21.95
CA LEU A 106 -12.14 4.43 20.96
C LEU A 106 -12.48 3.86 19.57
N GLY A 107 -11.80 2.77 19.17
CA GLY A 107 -12.08 2.07 17.91
C GLY A 107 -13.47 1.46 17.87
N LEU A 108 -13.91 0.84 18.97
CA LEU A 108 -15.26 0.28 19.11
C LEU A 108 -16.34 1.38 18.98
N LEU A 109 -16.18 2.49 19.69
CA LEU A 109 -17.14 3.60 19.63
C LEU A 109 -17.18 4.23 18.23
N SER A 110 -16.02 4.40 17.59
CA SER A 110 -15.94 4.88 16.21
C SER A 110 -16.58 3.90 15.23
N GLY A 111 -16.34 2.59 15.42
CA GLY A 111 -16.97 1.53 14.64
C GLY A 111 -18.50 1.54 14.82
N LEU A 112 -19.00 1.61 16.05
CA LEU A 112 -20.44 1.70 16.32
C LEU A 112 -21.07 2.93 15.65
N MET A 113 -20.38 4.08 15.66
CA MET A 113 -20.85 5.29 14.99
C MET A 113 -20.95 5.09 13.47
N VAL A 114 -19.95 4.48 12.85
CA VAL A 114 -19.93 4.16 11.43
C VAL A 114 -21.05 3.17 11.07
N GLU A 115 -21.14 2.06 11.80
CA GLU A 115 -22.15 1.02 11.57
C GLU A 115 -23.57 1.56 11.76
N SER A 116 -23.80 2.40 12.78
CA SER A 116 -25.08 3.07 12.97
C SER A 116 -25.47 3.96 11.80
N GLY A 117 -24.52 4.67 11.20
CA GLY A 117 -24.75 5.46 9.99
C GLY A 117 -25.01 4.58 8.76
N GLN A 118 -24.36 3.43 8.67
CA GLN A 118 -24.54 2.48 7.56
C GLN A 118 -25.92 1.79 7.57
N MET A 119 -26.64 1.77 8.70
CA MET A 119 -28.02 1.31 8.75
C MET A 119 -28.94 2.08 7.79
N PHE A 120 -28.58 3.31 7.45
CA PHE A 120 -29.33 4.14 6.52
C PHE A 120 -28.82 4.01 5.06
N SER A 121 -27.78 3.23 4.81
CA SER A 121 -27.15 3.13 3.48
C SER A 121 -27.61 1.86 2.74
N PRO A 122 -28.38 1.98 1.65
CA PRO A 122 -28.71 0.83 0.82
C PRO A 122 -27.47 0.17 0.24
N GLY A 123 -27.39 -1.16 0.33
CA GLY A 123 -26.23 -1.92 -0.14
C GLY A 123 -25.14 -2.15 0.91
N ARG A 124 -25.27 -1.57 2.12
CA ARG A 124 -24.45 -1.90 3.29
C ARG A 124 -25.25 -2.75 4.28
N ILE A 125 -24.57 -3.62 4.99
CA ILE A 125 -25.13 -4.44 6.07
C ILE A 125 -24.40 -4.07 7.33
N ALA A 126 -25.04 -3.30 8.20
CA ALA A 126 -24.48 -2.93 9.48
C ALA A 126 -24.36 -4.16 10.40
N SER A 127 -23.22 -4.31 11.09
CA SER A 127 -22.93 -5.46 11.93
C SER A 127 -22.21 -5.06 13.22
N ILE A 128 -22.71 -5.55 14.36
CA ILE A 128 -22.02 -5.38 15.64
C ILE A 128 -20.64 -6.05 15.65
N LEU A 129 -20.50 -7.14 14.88
CA LEU A 129 -19.23 -7.84 14.74
C LEU A 129 -18.17 -6.94 14.10
N ASP A 130 -18.55 -6.17 13.08
CA ASP A 130 -17.62 -5.27 12.40
C ASP A 130 -17.14 -4.16 13.35
N ALA A 131 -18.06 -3.63 14.17
CA ALA A 131 -17.68 -2.68 15.23
C ALA A 131 -16.71 -3.30 16.26
N LEU A 132 -16.90 -4.58 16.62
CA LEU A 132 -15.98 -5.30 17.53
C LEU A 132 -14.60 -5.50 16.85
N CYS A 133 -14.58 -5.89 15.57
CA CYS A 133 -13.35 -6.02 14.80
C CYS A 133 -12.59 -4.69 14.71
N ASN A 134 -13.30 -3.59 14.52
CA ASN A 134 -12.75 -2.22 14.54
C ASN A 134 -12.10 -1.89 15.89
N GLY A 135 -12.76 -2.28 17.01
CA GLY A 135 -12.20 -2.17 18.35
C GLY A 135 -10.91 -2.98 18.53
N ILE A 136 -10.90 -4.25 18.08
CA ILE A 136 -9.73 -5.13 18.14
C ILE A 136 -8.58 -4.55 17.29
N GLY A 137 -8.87 -4.11 16.07
CA GLY A 137 -7.89 -3.48 15.19
C GLY A 137 -7.25 -2.25 15.84
N SER A 138 -8.08 -1.37 16.40
CA SER A 138 -7.61 -0.18 17.11
C SER A 138 -6.79 -0.50 18.35
N ALA A 139 -7.20 -1.48 19.16
CA ALA A 139 -6.43 -1.96 20.32
C ALA A 139 -5.04 -2.48 19.88
N THR A 140 -5.00 -3.27 18.81
CA THR A 140 -3.77 -3.81 18.24
C THR A 140 -2.86 -2.69 17.74
N GLY A 141 -3.43 -1.73 17.02
CA GLY A 141 -2.70 -0.55 16.55
C GLY A 141 -2.17 0.32 17.69
N ALA A 142 -2.98 0.54 18.73
CA ALA A 142 -2.57 1.25 19.94
C ALA A 142 -1.44 0.52 20.68
N ALA A 143 -1.51 -0.79 20.78
CA ALA A 143 -0.45 -1.62 21.38
C ALA A 143 0.86 -1.52 20.57
N ALA A 144 0.78 -1.66 19.24
CA ALA A 144 1.94 -1.52 18.36
C ALA A 144 2.56 -0.11 18.48
N GLY A 145 1.73 0.93 18.45
CA GLY A 145 2.15 2.31 18.64
C GLY A 145 2.81 2.52 20.01
N PHE A 146 2.23 1.98 21.06
CA PHE A 146 2.81 2.08 22.41
C PHE A 146 4.23 1.51 22.47
N PHE A 147 4.46 0.28 21.95
CA PHE A 147 5.79 -0.32 21.96
C PHE A 147 6.77 0.45 21.07
N LEU A 148 6.33 0.89 19.91
CA LEU A 148 7.18 1.62 18.98
C LEU A 148 7.59 2.99 19.54
N PHE A 149 6.64 3.79 20.02
CA PHE A 149 6.93 5.10 20.59
C PHE A 149 7.70 5.01 21.92
N ARG A 150 7.50 3.94 22.69
CA ARG A 150 8.32 3.64 23.86
C ARG A 150 9.76 3.29 23.49
N ALA A 151 9.97 2.41 22.51
CA ALA A 151 11.29 1.99 22.06
C ALA A 151 12.11 3.17 21.55
N PHE A 152 11.48 4.08 20.82
CA PHE A 152 12.12 5.26 20.25
C PHE A 152 11.98 6.52 21.11
N ARG A 153 11.48 6.40 22.34
CA ARG A 153 11.26 7.51 23.27
C ARG A 153 10.49 8.69 22.66
N GLY A 154 9.54 8.41 21.80
CA GLY A 154 8.77 9.41 21.07
C GLY A 154 9.50 10.04 19.87
N SER A 155 10.63 9.49 19.46
CA SER A 155 11.46 10.01 18.35
C SER A 155 11.39 9.18 17.08
N PHE A 156 10.38 8.32 16.92
CA PHE A 156 10.25 7.42 15.76
C PHE A 156 10.19 8.19 14.44
N GLY A 157 9.39 9.26 14.38
CA GLY A 157 9.30 10.08 13.17
C GLY A 157 10.60 10.78 12.85
N LEU A 158 11.37 11.20 13.86
CA LEU A 158 12.72 11.74 13.65
C LEU A 158 13.68 10.69 13.12
N MET A 159 13.63 9.45 13.65
CA MET A 159 14.40 8.34 13.12
C MET A 159 14.05 8.06 11.66
N LEU A 160 12.76 8.00 11.33
CA LEU A 160 12.28 7.81 9.96
C LEU A 160 12.73 8.97 9.05
N LEU A 161 12.59 10.23 9.51
CA LEU A 161 13.07 11.40 8.78
C LEU A 161 14.59 11.39 8.60
N GLN A 162 15.34 10.95 9.61
CA GLN A 162 16.79 10.80 9.50
C GLN A 162 17.18 9.69 8.51
N LEU A 163 16.46 8.56 8.53
CA LEU A 163 16.65 7.48 7.57
C LEU A 163 16.35 7.95 6.14
N LEU A 164 15.24 8.64 5.93
CA LEU A 164 14.86 9.25 4.65
C LEU A 164 15.87 10.29 4.17
N ARG A 165 16.45 11.08 5.09
CA ARG A 165 17.46 12.08 4.74
C ARG A 165 18.84 11.51 4.50
N LYS A 166 19.28 10.55 5.35
CA LYS A 166 20.65 10.00 5.29
C LYS A 166 20.79 8.86 4.30
N ARG A 167 19.76 8.05 4.12
CA ARG A 167 19.77 6.84 3.26
C ARG A 167 18.46 6.65 2.50
N PRO A 168 18.05 7.63 1.66
CA PRO A 168 16.79 7.53 0.91
C PRO A 168 16.75 6.32 -0.02
N SER A 169 17.90 5.89 -0.53
CA SER A 169 18.05 4.72 -1.40
C SER A 169 17.66 3.41 -0.71
N ILE A 170 17.95 3.24 0.59
CA ILE A 170 17.52 2.05 1.36
C ILE A 170 16.00 2.02 1.52
N VAL A 171 15.41 3.18 1.83
CA VAL A 171 13.95 3.28 1.98
C VAL A 171 13.25 2.97 0.66
N LEU A 172 13.76 3.54 -0.44
CA LEU A 172 13.22 3.27 -1.77
C LEU A 172 13.38 1.78 -2.15
N LEU A 173 14.54 1.18 -1.88
CA LEU A 173 14.78 -0.24 -2.11
C LEU A 173 13.76 -1.11 -1.33
N ALA A 174 13.56 -0.80 -0.05
CA ALA A 174 12.60 -1.53 0.79
C ALA A 174 11.16 -1.39 0.26
N LEU A 175 10.76 -0.19 -0.18
CA LEU A 175 9.43 0.05 -0.77
C LEU A 175 9.25 -0.70 -2.09
N LEU A 176 10.25 -0.73 -2.97
CA LEU A 176 10.20 -1.47 -4.22
C LEU A 176 10.10 -2.99 -4.00
N LEU A 177 10.86 -3.51 -3.04
CA LEU A 177 10.77 -4.92 -2.65
C LEU A 177 9.40 -5.25 -2.05
N LEU A 178 8.88 -4.39 -1.18
CA LEU A 178 7.54 -4.57 -0.61
C LEU A 178 6.47 -4.55 -1.70
N ALA A 179 6.56 -3.63 -2.66
CA ALA A 179 5.65 -3.57 -3.80
C ALA A 179 5.73 -4.84 -4.65
N SER A 180 6.94 -5.37 -4.90
CA SER A 180 7.14 -6.65 -5.60
C SER A 180 6.48 -7.84 -4.90
N VAL A 181 6.61 -7.89 -3.57
CA VAL A 181 5.98 -8.94 -2.74
C VAL A 181 4.47 -8.80 -2.75
N ALA A 182 3.97 -7.57 -2.59
CA ALA A 182 2.54 -7.28 -2.59
C ALA A 182 1.88 -7.67 -3.92
N ASP A 183 2.50 -7.31 -5.06
CA ASP A 183 2.03 -7.70 -6.39
C ASP A 183 2.03 -9.23 -6.59
N ALA A 184 3.08 -9.90 -6.13
CA ALA A 184 3.22 -11.35 -6.29
C ALA A 184 2.16 -12.14 -5.54
N TYR A 185 1.76 -11.69 -4.34
CA TYR A 185 0.91 -12.44 -3.41
C TYR A 185 -0.53 -11.94 -3.33
N TYR A 186 -0.84 -10.81 -3.99
CA TYR A 186 -2.23 -10.35 -4.08
C TYR A 186 -3.12 -11.46 -4.68
N PRO A 187 -4.32 -11.79 -4.16
CA PRO A 187 -5.08 -11.12 -3.09
C PRO A 187 -4.74 -11.56 -1.65
N PHE A 188 -3.60 -12.15 -1.38
CA PHE A 188 -3.11 -12.59 -0.07
C PHE A 188 -3.91 -13.75 0.55
N ASP A 189 -4.53 -14.57 -0.29
CA ASP A 189 -5.27 -15.76 0.14
C ASP A 189 -4.29 -16.89 0.47
N VAL A 190 -3.83 -16.90 1.72
CA VAL A 190 -2.82 -17.85 2.22
C VAL A 190 -3.46 -19.21 2.46
N THR A 191 -2.83 -20.26 1.95
CA THR A 191 -3.24 -21.65 2.22
C THR A 191 -2.09 -22.48 2.77
N LEU A 192 -2.40 -23.28 3.79
CA LEU A 192 -1.53 -24.35 4.32
C LEU A 192 -2.11 -25.73 4.00
N ASP A 193 -3.16 -25.79 3.19
CA ASP A 193 -3.73 -27.05 2.74
C ASP A 193 -2.74 -27.76 1.80
N VAL A 194 -2.34 -28.96 2.20
CA VAL A 194 -1.38 -29.80 1.46
C VAL A 194 -1.87 -30.06 0.04
N SER A 195 -3.17 -30.21 -0.16
CA SER A 195 -3.75 -30.47 -1.49
C SER A 195 -3.60 -29.26 -2.40
N ALA A 196 -3.83 -28.04 -1.89
CA ALA A 196 -3.68 -26.79 -2.63
C ALA A 196 -2.20 -26.51 -2.96
N VAL A 197 -1.31 -26.69 -1.98
CA VAL A 197 0.15 -26.54 -2.19
C VAL A 197 0.65 -27.56 -3.23
N TRP A 198 0.19 -28.82 -3.14
CA TRP A 198 0.54 -29.86 -4.10
C TRP A 198 0.03 -29.56 -5.52
N HIS A 199 -1.18 -29.00 -5.61
CA HIS A 199 -1.71 -28.52 -6.88
C HIS A 199 -0.83 -27.41 -7.49
N ASN A 200 -0.43 -26.43 -6.70
CA ASN A 200 0.47 -25.37 -7.12
C ASN A 200 1.83 -25.93 -7.60
N ILE A 201 2.40 -26.91 -6.88
CA ILE A 201 3.66 -27.56 -7.26
C ILE A 201 3.55 -28.25 -8.62
N LYS A 202 2.45 -29.00 -8.85
CA LYS A 202 2.23 -29.67 -10.14
C LYS A 202 2.07 -28.71 -11.31
N ASN A 203 1.60 -27.50 -11.06
CA ASN A 203 1.34 -26.47 -12.07
C ASN A 203 2.48 -25.46 -12.23
N ILE A 204 3.63 -25.68 -11.58
CA ILE A 204 4.79 -24.81 -11.74
C ILE A 204 5.19 -24.74 -13.22
N ARG A 205 5.29 -23.54 -13.74
CA ARG A 205 5.77 -23.31 -15.10
C ARG A 205 7.29 -23.23 -15.12
N LEU A 206 7.93 -24.39 -15.35
CA LEU A 206 9.40 -24.51 -15.36
C LEU A 206 10.02 -24.17 -16.71
N ILE A 207 9.26 -24.25 -17.81
CA ILE A 207 9.79 -23.91 -19.13
C ILE A 207 9.43 -22.45 -19.40
N PRO A 208 10.42 -21.55 -19.49
CA PRO A 208 10.15 -20.15 -19.71
C PRO A 208 9.60 -19.96 -21.13
N PHE A 209 8.67 -19.02 -21.25
CA PHE A 209 8.16 -18.52 -22.52
C PHE A 209 7.32 -19.51 -23.35
N VAL A 210 6.80 -20.56 -22.73
CA VAL A 210 5.88 -21.51 -23.36
C VAL A 210 4.50 -20.86 -23.52
N GLY A 211 4.11 -20.53 -24.71
CA GLY A 211 2.79 -19.95 -25.01
C GLY A 211 2.80 -18.82 -26.01
N GLY A 212 3.95 -18.52 -26.58
CA GLY A 212 4.11 -17.56 -27.70
C GLY A 212 4.11 -16.08 -27.27
N LEU A 213 4.92 -15.32 -27.96
CA LEU A 213 5.29 -13.91 -27.71
C LEU A 213 4.14 -12.88 -27.85
N ARG A 214 2.90 -13.28 -28.15
CA ARG A 214 1.94 -12.35 -28.76
C ARG A 214 0.99 -11.57 -27.87
N ARG A 215 0.82 -11.87 -26.57
CA ARG A 215 -0.24 -11.20 -25.79
C ARG A 215 0.10 -10.73 -24.37
N PHE A 216 1.19 -11.23 -23.78
CA PHE A 216 1.50 -10.99 -22.37
C PHE A 216 2.80 -10.23 -22.12
N TRP A 217 3.55 -9.93 -23.14
CA TRP A 217 4.97 -9.64 -23.00
C TRP A 217 5.29 -8.21 -22.64
N LEU A 218 4.56 -7.26 -23.23
CA LEU A 218 4.95 -5.86 -23.04
C LEU A 218 4.72 -5.43 -21.59
N ASP A 219 3.56 -5.79 -21.02
CA ASP A 219 3.21 -5.41 -19.66
C ASP A 219 4.11 -6.10 -18.64
N LEU A 220 4.22 -7.42 -18.72
CA LEU A 220 5.06 -8.21 -17.82
C LEU A 220 6.54 -7.86 -17.99
N PHE A 221 7.00 -7.70 -19.22
CA PHE A 221 8.38 -7.35 -19.55
C PHE A 221 8.73 -5.96 -18.98
N VAL A 222 7.92 -4.95 -19.27
CA VAL A 222 8.16 -3.58 -18.79
C VAL A 222 8.10 -3.55 -17.26
N GLU A 223 7.10 -4.16 -16.67
CA GLU A 223 6.91 -4.15 -15.23
C GLU A 223 8.07 -4.84 -14.50
N LYS A 224 8.38 -6.11 -14.83
CA LYS A 224 9.41 -6.88 -14.11
C LYS A 224 10.81 -6.36 -14.39
N ILE A 225 11.13 -6.02 -15.63
CA ILE A 225 12.47 -5.50 -15.96
C ILE A 225 12.71 -4.13 -15.35
N LEU A 226 11.79 -3.18 -15.49
CA LEU A 226 11.99 -1.83 -14.94
C LEU A 226 12.05 -1.84 -13.41
N LEU A 227 11.14 -2.59 -12.78
CA LEU A 227 11.11 -2.70 -11.32
C LEU A 227 12.42 -3.30 -10.80
N PHE A 228 12.86 -4.42 -11.35
CA PHE A 228 14.08 -5.08 -10.90
C PHE A 228 15.36 -4.38 -11.37
N ALA A 229 15.32 -3.56 -12.43
CA ALA A 229 16.43 -2.68 -12.78
C ALA A 229 16.63 -1.60 -11.69
N ALA A 230 15.53 -1.00 -11.21
CA ALA A 230 15.61 -0.07 -10.10
C ALA A 230 16.09 -0.76 -8.81
N ILE A 231 15.58 -1.95 -8.49
CA ILE A 231 15.99 -2.75 -7.32
C ILE A 231 17.49 -3.09 -7.42
N GLY A 232 17.97 -3.59 -8.55
CA GLY A 232 19.37 -3.97 -8.78
C GLY A 232 20.32 -2.78 -8.63
N TYR A 233 19.97 -1.64 -9.21
CA TYR A 233 20.75 -0.41 -9.07
C TYR A 233 20.82 0.07 -7.61
N LEU A 234 19.69 0.09 -6.90
CA LEU A 234 19.65 0.48 -5.50
C LEU A 234 20.35 -0.52 -4.60
N ALA A 235 20.23 -1.82 -4.87
CA ALA A 235 20.98 -2.85 -4.15
C ALA A 235 22.48 -2.64 -4.27
N LEU A 236 22.98 -2.38 -5.48
CA LEU A 236 24.39 -2.08 -5.72
C LEU A 236 24.87 -0.87 -4.91
N GLN A 237 24.07 0.20 -4.82
CA GLN A 237 24.41 1.41 -4.06
C GLN A 237 24.43 1.20 -2.54
N ASN A 238 23.67 0.22 -2.03
CA ASN A 238 23.49 0.00 -0.61
C ASN A 238 24.29 -1.19 -0.05
N LEU A 239 25.18 -1.79 -0.84
CA LEU A 239 26.09 -2.80 -0.34
C LEU A 239 26.98 -2.24 0.78
N PRO A 240 27.36 -3.08 1.79
CA PRO A 240 28.14 -2.63 2.93
C PRO A 240 29.45 -1.93 2.51
N GLN A 241 29.73 -0.80 3.14
CA GLN A 241 31.01 -0.10 2.95
C GLN A 241 32.15 -0.98 3.47
N GLY A 242 33.19 -1.16 2.65
CA GLY A 242 34.35 -2.00 2.98
C GLY A 242 34.45 -3.29 2.14
N THR A 243 33.38 -3.75 1.55
CA THR A 243 33.43 -4.71 0.44
C THR A 243 33.31 -3.91 -0.87
N VAL A 244 34.24 -4.15 -1.79
CA VAL A 244 34.08 -3.57 -3.15
C VAL A 244 32.73 -3.99 -3.66
N PRO A 245 31.81 -3.06 -3.97
CA PRO A 245 30.49 -3.41 -4.44
C PRO A 245 30.66 -4.23 -5.70
N THR A 246 30.48 -5.54 -5.59
CA THR A 246 30.60 -6.40 -6.77
C THR A 246 29.25 -6.44 -7.45
N PRO A 247 29.15 -6.00 -8.72
CA PRO A 247 27.92 -6.08 -9.49
C PRO A 247 27.32 -7.48 -9.46
N ARG A 248 28.17 -8.52 -9.42
CA ARG A 248 27.76 -9.93 -9.33
C ARG A 248 26.96 -10.22 -8.04
N LEU A 249 27.43 -9.69 -6.88
CA LEU A 249 26.74 -9.92 -5.61
C LEU A 249 25.36 -9.23 -5.57
N ALA A 250 25.29 -8.00 -6.05
CA ALA A 250 24.01 -7.27 -6.14
C ALA A 250 23.01 -7.98 -7.07
N TRP A 251 23.47 -8.39 -8.25
CA TRP A 251 22.66 -9.17 -9.18
C TRP A 251 22.20 -10.50 -8.60
N ALA A 252 23.11 -11.29 -8.02
CA ALA A 252 22.78 -12.57 -7.42
C ALA A 252 21.78 -12.44 -6.27
N SER A 253 21.95 -11.44 -5.40
CA SER A 253 21.02 -11.17 -4.30
C SER A 253 19.60 -10.86 -4.82
N CYS A 254 19.50 -10.01 -5.85
CA CYS A 254 18.20 -9.69 -6.45
C CYS A 254 17.57 -10.90 -7.14
N SER A 255 18.36 -11.74 -7.81
CA SER A 255 17.88 -12.98 -8.45
C SER A 255 17.37 -13.99 -7.42
N VAL A 256 18.08 -14.15 -6.29
CA VAL A 256 17.63 -15.00 -5.18
C VAL A 256 16.32 -14.46 -4.60
N ILE A 257 16.20 -13.16 -4.38
CA ILE A 257 14.96 -12.54 -3.88
C ILE A 257 13.80 -12.80 -4.86
N ALA A 258 14.02 -12.61 -6.17
CA ALA A 258 12.99 -12.89 -7.18
C ALA A 258 12.56 -14.36 -7.13
N MET A 259 13.50 -15.29 -6.97
CA MET A 259 13.19 -16.71 -6.83
C MET A 259 12.41 -17.01 -5.55
N LEU A 260 12.79 -16.41 -4.42
CA LEU A 260 12.08 -16.59 -3.15
C LEU A 260 10.64 -16.05 -3.23
N ILE A 261 10.42 -14.93 -3.91
CA ILE A 261 9.07 -14.39 -4.17
C ILE A 261 8.25 -15.40 -4.99
N GLU A 262 8.82 -15.99 -6.03
CA GLU A 262 8.08 -16.99 -6.84
C GLU A 262 7.81 -18.28 -6.06
N VAL A 263 8.78 -18.77 -5.29
CA VAL A 263 8.58 -19.95 -4.42
C VAL A 263 7.49 -19.68 -3.37
N GLY A 264 7.45 -18.47 -2.81
CA GLY A 264 6.42 -18.09 -1.85
C GLY A 264 5.00 -18.21 -2.40
N LYS A 265 4.77 -18.05 -3.71
CA LYS A 265 3.45 -18.22 -4.35
C LYS A 265 2.85 -19.61 -4.16
N LEU A 266 3.65 -20.61 -3.83
CA LEU A 266 3.15 -21.97 -3.52
C LEU A 266 2.12 -21.96 -2.38
N PHE A 267 2.23 -21.02 -1.46
CA PHE A 267 1.37 -20.90 -0.29
C PHE A 267 0.18 -19.95 -0.48
N PHE A 268 -0.09 -19.51 -1.73
CA PHE A 268 -1.19 -18.60 -2.04
C PHE A 268 -2.15 -19.22 -3.05
N VAL A 269 -3.44 -19.17 -2.75
CA VAL A 269 -4.49 -19.70 -3.62
C VAL A 269 -4.54 -18.88 -4.93
N GLY A 270 -4.65 -19.57 -6.06
CA GLY A 270 -4.75 -18.92 -7.37
C GLY A 270 -3.44 -18.30 -7.87
N ARG A 271 -2.32 -18.48 -7.14
CA ARG A 271 -0.99 -18.06 -7.59
C ARG A 271 -0.13 -19.26 -7.93
N VAL A 272 0.45 -19.24 -9.11
CA VAL A 272 1.32 -20.32 -9.61
C VAL A 272 2.72 -19.76 -9.84
N PRO A 273 3.77 -20.39 -9.30
CA PRO A 273 5.15 -19.98 -9.59
C PRO A 273 5.45 -20.07 -11.08
N ASN A 274 6.13 -19.06 -11.61
CA ASN A 274 6.47 -18.97 -13.02
C ASN A 274 7.93 -18.57 -13.19
N LEU A 275 8.70 -19.39 -13.89
CA LEU A 275 10.11 -19.13 -14.15
C LEU A 275 10.33 -17.88 -15.01
N ASP A 276 9.36 -17.49 -15.86
CA ASP A 276 9.44 -16.24 -16.63
C ASP A 276 9.68 -15.04 -15.75
N ASN A 277 8.96 -14.95 -14.63
CA ASN A 277 9.11 -13.85 -13.68
C ASN A 277 10.51 -13.80 -13.07
N VAL A 278 11.07 -14.96 -12.71
CA VAL A 278 12.45 -15.04 -12.18
C VAL A 278 13.46 -14.58 -13.21
N VAL A 279 13.34 -15.07 -14.46
CA VAL A 279 14.25 -14.71 -15.56
C VAL A 279 14.16 -13.22 -15.86
N LEU A 280 12.95 -12.67 -16.03
CA LEU A 280 12.76 -11.26 -16.32
C LEU A 280 13.24 -10.35 -15.18
N SER A 281 12.96 -10.72 -13.93
CA SER A 281 13.45 -10.00 -12.77
C SER A 281 14.98 -10.06 -12.65
N SER A 282 15.58 -11.22 -12.91
CA SER A 282 17.04 -11.37 -12.92
C SER A 282 17.70 -10.56 -14.05
N LEU A 283 17.12 -10.56 -15.25
CA LEU A 283 17.58 -9.72 -16.36
C LEU A 283 17.41 -8.23 -16.04
N GLY A 284 16.28 -7.84 -15.43
CA GLY A 284 16.07 -6.47 -14.94
C GLY A 284 17.15 -6.05 -13.96
N ALA A 285 17.42 -6.88 -12.94
CA ALA A 285 18.48 -6.61 -11.97
C ALA A 285 19.85 -6.48 -12.63
N LEU A 286 20.14 -7.31 -13.65
CA LEU A 286 21.39 -7.23 -14.42
C LEU A 286 21.50 -5.89 -15.16
N VAL A 287 20.43 -5.44 -15.80
CA VAL A 287 20.35 -4.11 -16.43
C VAL A 287 20.60 -3.01 -15.40
N GLY A 288 19.97 -3.11 -14.23
CA GLY A 288 20.14 -2.15 -13.13
C GLY A 288 21.57 -2.05 -12.63
N VAL A 289 22.23 -3.18 -12.52
CA VAL A 289 23.60 -3.28 -11.99
C VAL A 289 24.66 -2.88 -13.02
N LEU A 290 24.47 -3.24 -14.28
CA LEU A 290 25.50 -3.04 -15.32
C LEU A 290 25.30 -1.80 -16.19
N LEU A 291 24.06 -1.47 -16.56
CA LEU A 291 23.77 -0.40 -17.52
C LEU A 291 23.44 0.94 -16.85
N ILE A 292 22.71 0.94 -15.72
CA ILE A 292 22.32 2.22 -15.09
C ILE A 292 23.52 2.99 -14.54
N PRO A 293 24.53 2.40 -13.88
CA PRO A 293 25.65 3.15 -13.37
C PRO A 293 26.45 3.94 -14.42
N PRO A 294 26.87 3.35 -15.55
CA PRO A 294 27.57 4.10 -16.58
C PRO A 294 26.66 5.16 -17.25
N LEU A 295 25.37 4.88 -17.45
CA LEU A 295 24.43 5.85 -17.98
C LEU A 295 24.25 7.06 -17.03
N ALA A 296 24.15 6.79 -15.72
CA ALA A 296 24.03 7.83 -14.71
C ALA A 296 25.32 8.66 -14.55
N ALA A 297 26.47 8.13 -14.96
CA ALA A 297 27.76 8.83 -14.95
C ALA A 297 27.91 9.82 -16.10
N ILE A 298 27.11 9.73 -17.17
CA ILE A 298 27.13 10.65 -18.30
C ILE A 298 26.80 12.07 -17.79
N PRO A 299 27.65 13.10 -18.09
CA PRO A 299 27.45 14.46 -17.59
C PRO A 299 26.06 15.05 -17.90
N PHE A 300 25.54 14.79 -19.10
CA PHE A 300 24.20 15.20 -19.50
C PHE A 300 23.11 14.52 -18.63
N ALA A 301 23.19 13.21 -18.44
CA ALA A 301 22.25 12.46 -17.63
C ALA A 301 22.28 12.91 -16.18
N ARG A 302 23.48 13.13 -15.63
CA ARG A 302 23.68 13.62 -14.26
C ARG A 302 23.09 15.02 -14.06
N LYS A 303 23.31 15.94 -15.02
CA LYS A 303 22.77 17.29 -14.99
C LYS A 303 21.24 17.34 -15.08
N HIS A 304 20.66 16.43 -15.84
CA HIS A 304 19.22 16.39 -16.11
C HIS A 304 18.49 15.22 -15.42
N ALA A 305 19.15 14.51 -14.50
CA ALA A 305 18.65 13.30 -13.86
C ALA A 305 17.21 13.45 -13.32
N ARG A 306 16.92 14.56 -12.62
CA ARG A 306 15.58 14.83 -12.10
C ARG A 306 14.53 14.95 -13.23
N ARG A 307 14.83 15.70 -14.31
CA ARG A 307 13.91 15.85 -15.44
C ARG A 307 13.66 14.52 -16.14
N ILE A 308 14.73 13.75 -16.34
CA ILE A 308 14.65 12.40 -16.94
C ILE A 308 13.79 11.50 -16.10
N LEU A 309 13.97 11.46 -14.77
CA LEU A 309 13.17 10.67 -13.85
C LEU A 309 11.69 11.10 -13.85
N VAL A 310 11.41 12.40 -13.84
CA VAL A 310 10.03 12.91 -13.93
C VAL A 310 9.36 12.45 -15.23
N ILE A 311 10.05 12.61 -16.36
CA ILE A 311 9.53 12.18 -17.67
C ILE A 311 9.30 10.66 -17.66
N LEU A 312 10.25 9.88 -17.15
CA LEU A 312 10.14 8.42 -17.09
C LEU A 312 8.93 7.99 -16.25
N ILE A 313 8.74 8.58 -15.07
CA ILE A 313 7.59 8.29 -14.20
C ILE A 313 6.29 8.70 -14.88
N LEU A 314 6.23 9.85 -15.55
CA LEU A 314 5.04 10.27 -16.31
C LEU A 314 4.73 9.31 -17.46
N CYS A 315 5.74 8.81 -18.17
CA CYS A 315 5.57 7.80 -19.20
C CYS A 315 5.03 6.49 -18.63
N ILE A 316 5.54 6.05 -17.47
CA ILE A 316 5.05 4.83 -16.79
C ILE A 316 3.60 5.02 -16.35
N ILE A 317 3.26 6.16 -15.74
CA ILE A 317 1.88 6.48 -15.35
C ILE A 317 0.97 6.48 -16.59
N ALA A 318 1.35 7.16 -17.65
CA ALA A 318 0.58 7.21 -18.88
C ALA A 318 0.39 5.81 -19.48
N TYR A 319 1.42 4.98 -19.48
CA TYR A 319 1.33 3.60 -19.94
C TYR A 319 0.34 2.78 -19.10
N VAL A 320 0.44 2.85 -17.78
CA VAL A 320 -0.42 2.08 -16.86
C VAL A 320 -1.88 2.53 -16.93
N GLU A 321 -2.13 3.83 -17.00
CA GLU A 321 -3.50 4.39 -17.00
C GLU A 321 -4.18 4.33 -18.38
N LEU A 322 -3.41 4.35 -19.47
CA LEU A 322 -3.96 4.31 -20.83
C LEU A 322 -4.03 2.88 -21.42
N SER A 323 -3.39 1.90 -20.79
CA SER A 323 -3.50 0.49 -21.21
C SER A 323 -4.94 0.00 -20.97
N PRO A 324 -5.54 -0.72 -21.93
CA PRO A 324 -5.00 -1.34 -23.16
C PRO A 324 -4.99 -0.45 -24.41
N PHE A 325 -4.95 0.86 -24.30
CA PHE A 325 -4.90 1.83 -25.39
C PHE A 325 -6.11 1.77 -26.34
N ASP A 326 -7.29 1.55 -25.75
CA ASP A 326 -8.56 1.52 -26.48
C ASP A 326 -9.04 2.95 -26.77
N TRP A 327 -8.57 3.49 -27.88
CA TRP A 327 -8.87 4.85 -28.30
C TRP A 327 -10.30 4.98 -28.84
N ILE A 328 -10.97 6.06 -28.49
CA ILE A 328 -12.26 6.44 -29.09
C ILE A 328 -12.02 6.71 -30.57
N ARG A 329 -12.69 5.93 -31.44
CA ARG A 329 -12.57 6.06 -32.90
C ARG A 329 -13.68 6.92 -33.52
N SER A 330 -14.76 7.18 -32.80
CA SER A 330 -15.92 7.93 -33.27
C SER A 330 -16.34 8.97 -32.22
N ALA A 331 -16.68 10.18 -32.66
CA ALA A 331 -17.13 11.26 -31.79
C ALA A 331 -18.44 10.91 -31.05
N ASP A 332 -19.25 10.01 -31.60
CA ASP A 332 -20.53 9.58 -31.01
C ASP A 332 -20.35 8.84 -29.66
N GLN A 333 -19.15 8.28 -29.43
CA GLN A 333 -18.84 7.59 -28.16
C GLN A 333 -18.48 8.55 -27.02
N ILE A 334 -18.15 9.80 -27.31
CA ILE A 334 -17.71 10.78 -26.32
C ILE A 334 -18.80 11.08 -25.28
N PRO A 335 -20.06 11.38 -25.66
CA PRO A 335 -21.11 11.64 -24.68
C PRO A 335 -21.37 10.46 -23.75
N PHE A 336 -21.33 9.23 -24.27
CA PHE A 336 -21.49 8.01 -23.49
C PHE A 336 -20.35 7.86 -22.48
N ARG A 337 -19.10 8.08 -22.90
CA ARG A 337 -17.93 8.00 -22.01
C ARG A 337 -17.98 9.07 -20.92
N ILE A 338 -18.40 10.29 -21.26
CA ILE A 338 -18.57 11.37 -20.27
C ILE A 338 -19.66 11.03 -19.26
N ALA A 339 -20.76 10.44 -19.71
CA ALA A 339 -21.87 10.02 -18.84
C ALA A 339 -21.49 8.87 -17.88
N THR A 340 -20.49 8.06 -18.24
CA THR A 340 -19.95 6.98 -17.38
C THR A 340 -18.87 7.44 -16.40
N ILE A 341 -18.45 8.71 -16.43
CA ILE A 341 -17.47 9.23 -15.48
C ILE A 341 -18.12 9.30 -14.09
N GLU A 342 -17.53 8.59 -13.17
CA GLU A 342 -17.89 8.68 -11.75
C GLU A 342 -17.22 9.91 -11.13
N TRP A 343 -18.01 10.97 -10.95
CA TRP A 343 -17.50 12.24 -10.42
C TRP A 343 -17.21 12.22 -8.94
N LEU A 344 -17.78 11.26 -8.21
CA LEU A 344 -17.50 11.11 -6.78
C LEU A 344 -16.17 10.34 -6.59
N PRO A 345 -15.14 10.96 -5.97
CA PRO A 345 -13.89 10.27 -5.72
C PRO A 345 -14.10 8.94 -4.98
N PHE A 346 -13.37 7.91 -5.37
CA PHE A 346 -13.43 6.56 -4.80
C PHE A 346 -14.77 5.80 -4.97
N SER A 347 -15.76 6.33 -5.70
CA SER A 347 -17.03 5.62 -5.94
C SER A 347 -16.84 4.31 -6.70
N SER A 348 -15.86 4.25 -7.61
CA SER A 348 -15.47 3.03 -8.35
C SER A 348 -15.04 1.88 -7.43
N TYR A 349 -14.58 2.18 -6.23
CA TYR A 349 -14.19 1.15 -5.25
C TYR A 349 -15.37 0.58 -4.47
N TYR A 350 -16.55 1.21 -4.54
CA TYR A 350 -17.73 0.77 -3.78
C TYR A 350 -18.22 -0.63 -4.15
N GLY A 351 -18.14 -0.98 -5.44
CA GLY A 351 -18.50 -2.31 -5.93
C GLY A 351 -17.32 -3.28 -6.08
N ALA A 352 -16.10 -2.80 -5.82
CA ALA A 352 -14.89 -3.61 -5.93
C ALA A 352 -14.65 -4.41 -4.63
N GLU A 353 -13.95 -5.53 -4.75
CA GLU A 353 -13.44 -6.22 -3.56
C GLU A 353 -12.53 -5.28 -2.76
N PRO A 354 -12.68 -5.21 -1.42
CA PRO A 354 -11.90 -4.28 -0.58
C PRO A 354 -10.39 -4.41 -0.78
N GLN A 355 -9.90 -5.63 -1.02
CA GLN A 355 -8.49 -5.90 -1.29
C GLN A 355 -8.04 -5.30 -2.63
N ALA A 356 -8.87 -5.41 -3.68
CA ALA A 356 -8.58 -4.84 -4.98
C ALA A 356 -8.53 -3.32 -4.93
N ALA A 357 -9.48 -2.70 -4.23
CA ALA A 357 -9.53 -1.26 -4.00
C ALA A 357 -8.29 -0.76 -3.25
N LEU A 358 -7.89 -1.45 -2.17
CA LEU A 358 -6.70 -1.12 -1.40
C LEU A 358 -5.42 -1.24 -2.23
N PHE A 359 -5.32 -2.30 -3.03
CA PHE A 359 -4.16 -2.53 -3.90
C PHE A 359 -4.04 -1.46 -4.99
N ASP A 360 -5.15 -1.09 -5.64
CA ASP A 360 -5.15 -0.03 -6.65
C ASP A 360 -4.79 1.34 -6.05
N LEU A 361 -5.33 1.65 -4.86
CA LEU A 361 -4.96 2.85 -4.13
C LEU A 361 -3.47 2.87 -3.76
N ALA A 362 -2.95 1.76 -3.25
CA ALA A 362 -1.52 1.63 -2.92
C ALA A 362 -0.65 1.80 -4.17
N LYS A 363 -1.03 1.19 -5.30
CA LYS A 363 -0.36 1.33 -6.60
C LYS A 363 -0.30 2.79 -7.05
N LYS A 364 -1.41 3.52 -6.98
CA LYS A 364 -1.49 4.95 -7.33
C LYS A 364 -0.62 5.81 -6.41
N LEU A 365 -0.67 5.58 -5.11
CA LEU A 365 0.20 6.28 -4.15
C LEU A 365 1.68 6.01 -4.41
N PHE A 366 2.02 4.77 -4.76
CA PHE A 366 3.38 4.37 -5.07
C PHE A 366 3.91 4.99 -6.37
N LEU A 367 3.05 5.17 -7.37
CA LEU A 367 3.42 5.82 -8.62
C LEU A 367 3.50 7.35 -8.49
N LEU A 368 2.53 7.97 -7.79
CA LEU A 368 2.45 9.43 -7.69
C LEU A 368 3.34 10.01 -6.60
N GLY A 369 3.63 9.26 -5.54
CA GLY A 369 4.47 9.71 -4.42
C GLY A 369 5.87 10.15 -4.84
N PRO A 370 6.66 9.35 -5.58
CA PRO A 370 7.96 9.73 -6.11
C PRO A 370 7.89 10.93 -7.05
N LEU A 371 6.85 11.03 -7.87
CA LEU A 371 6.62 12.17 -8.75
C LEU A 371 6.46 13.46 -7.96
N GLY A 372 5.58 13.46 -6.95
CA GLY A 372 5.38 14.60 -6.06
C GLY A 372 6.65 15.00 -5.32
N PHE A 373 7.42 14.03 -4.84
CA PHE A 373 8.71 14.29 -4.19
C PHE A 373 9.73 14.95 -5.13
N LEU A 374 9.87 14.46 -6.36
CA LEU A 374 10.80 15.02 -7.35
C LEU A 374 10.43 16.44 -7.78
N ILE A 375 9.13 16.73 -7.91
CA ILE A 375 8.62 18.07 -8.20
C ILE A 375 8.92 19.01 -7.03
N ALA A 376 8.59 18.62 -5.80
CA ALA A 376 8.82 19.42 -4.59
C ALA A 376 10.32 19.68 -4.33
N ALA A 377 11.18 18.70 -4.60
CA ALA A 377 12.63 18.90 -4.54
C ALA A 377 13.12 19.94 -5.54
N GLY A 378 12.47 20.03 -6.72
CA GLY A 378 12.81 20.98 -7.76
C GLY A 378 12.48 22.44 -7.44
N THR A 379 11.41 22.67 -6.71
CA THR A 379 11.00 24.04 -6.33
C THR A 379 11.95 24.66 -5.30
N ARG A 380 12.62 23.82 -4.47
CA ARG A 380 13.60 24.29 -3.47
C ARG A 380 14.93 24.73 -4.08
N ASP A 381 15.34 24.13 -5.20
CA ASP A 381 16.58 24.50 -5.89
C ASP A 381 16.44 25.81 -6.69
N GLY A 382 15.21 26.21 -7.02
CA GLY A 382 14.91 27.41 -7.80
C GLY A 382 14.69 28.70 -6.99
N SER A 383 14.64 28.65 -5.66
CA SER A 383 14.55 29.87 -4.85
C SER A 383 15.94 30.51 -4.75
N PRO A 384 16.13 31.76 -5.23
CA PRO A 384 17.39 32.45 -5.00
C PRO A 384 17.60 32.58 -3.49
N ARG A 385 18.78 32.14 -3.03
CA ARG A 385 19.23 32.42 -1.67
C ARG A 385 19.29 33.93 -1.50
N LYS A 386 18.24 34.54 -0.90
CA LYS A 386 18.30 35.87 -0.34
C LYS A 386 18.87 35.79 1.07
#